data_6bc5fbfb631c2dbdec422140b552251a
#
_entry.id   6bc5fbfb631c2dbdec422140b552251a
#
_cell.length_a   1.000
_cell.length_b   1.000
_cell.length_c   1.000
_cell.angle_alpha   90.00
_cell.angle_beta   90.00
_cell.angle_gamma   90.00
#
_symmetry.space_group_name_H-M   'P 1'
#
loop_
_entity.id
_entity.type
_entity.pdbx_description
1 polymer ?
#
loop_
_entity_poly.entity_id
_entity_poly.type
_entity_poly.pdbx_seq_one_letter_code
_entity_poly.pdbx_strand_id
1 'polypeptide(L)'
;MTSLALSARPSFGILSELFGRHRTLAGFGLALLVLVPPVVMMMAVDPRLLPTGISPWLKPAKFLVSIGLFALTAAWFFGYVRPQRRDTRLLRWTVGALILAASFEMFWIIWQAAHGVDSHFNNSTPLNSAMYSLMGLFALVLTATTLPLAWEIHRRPAEGLPADYAAAVVSGLVLTWLLGTGAGMVIGFGGGPTVGAEGDSLPVLGWNRLGGDVRVAHFLGIHAEQLIPAGAALVGGFTLAVRRRLVAAGVVAYVAVTLAVLNQALAGRPLIPA
;
A
#
# COMPACT_ATOMS: atom_id res chain seq x y z
N MET A 1 -10.24 -5.12 37.28
CA MET A 1 -10.94 -4.10 36.50
C MET A 1 -10.03 -2.88 36.42
N THR A 2 -9.16 -2.84 35.44
CA THR A 2 -8.30 -1.67 35.16
C THR A 2 -8.71 -1.16 33.80
N SER A 3 -9.61 -0.20 33.82
CA SER A 3 -10.02 0.61 32.68
C SER A 3 -8.77 1.11 31.95
N LEU A 4 -8.67 0.83 30.66
CA LEU A 4 -7.79 1.53 29.73
C LEU A 4 -8.26 2.99 29.68
N ALA A 5 -7.88 3.78 30.68
CA ALA A 5 -7.87 5.22 30.57
C ALA A 5 -6.75 5.58 29.58
N LEU A 6 -7.07 5.51 28.28
CA LEU A 6 -6.50 6.45 27.33
C LEU A 6 -6.79 7.81 27.95
N SER A 7 -5.75 8.41 28.56
CA SER A 7 -5.84 9.77 29.09
C SER A 7 -6.47 10.60 27.97
N ALA A 8 -7.65 11.11 28.21
CA ALA A 8 -8.37 11.98 27.31
C ALA A 8 -7.52 13.26 27.13
N ARG A 9 -6.57 13.18 26.19
CA ARG A 9 -6.02 14.39 25.60
C ARG A 9 -7.18 15.06 24.84
N PRO A 10 -7.29 16.38 24.87
CA PRO A 10 -8.33 17.08 24.15
C PRO A 10 -8.36 16.55 22.72
N SER A 11 -9.54 16.35 22.17
CA SER A 11 -9.81 15.77 20.83
C SER A 11 -9.17 16.63 19.74
N PHE A 12 -7.86 16.55 19.62
CA PHE A 12 -7.18 16.94 18.40
C PHE A 12 -7.63 15.93 17.35
N GLY A 13 -8.25 16.39 16.27
CA GLY A 13 -8.76 15.51 15.22
C GLY A 13 -7.64 14.62 14.65
N ILE A 14 -8.02 13.53 13.97
CA ILE A 14 -7.07 12.57 13.34
C ILE A 14 -5.91 13.27 12.62
N LEU A 15 -6.16 14.40 11.97
CA LEU A 15 -5.14 15.18 11.27
C LEU A 15 -4.07 15.72 12.21
N SER A 16 -4.45 16.30 13.36
CA SER A 16 -3.45 16.82 14.32
C SER A 16 -2.61 15.70 14.91
N GLU A 17 -3.20 14.53 15.13
CA GLU A 17 -2.49 13.34 15.60
C GLU A 17 -1.50 12.85 14.53
N LEU A 18 -1.87 12.77 13.26
CA LEU A 18 -0.99 12.42 12.14
C LEU A 18 0.21 13.36 12.06
N PHE A 19 -0.04 14.68 12.10
CA PHE A 19 1.03 15.69 12.08
C PHE A 19 1.91 15.63 13.31
N GLY A 20 1.36 15.32 14.48
CA GLY A 20 2.11 15.11 15.73
C GLY A 20 3.00 13.87 15.71
N ARG A 21 2.61 12.83 14.98
CA ARG A 21 3.37 11.58 14.84
C ARG A 21 4.52 11.70 13.83
N HIS A 22 4.26 12.21 12.62
CA HIS A 22 5.29 12.47 11.61
C HIS A 22 4.85 13.51 10.58
N ARG A 23 5.24 14.78 10.81
CA ARG A 23 4.76 15.93 10.04
C ARG A 23 5.01 15.80 8.53
N THR A 24 6.20 15.39 8.13
CA THR A 24 6.59 15.34 6.70
C THR A 24 5.78 14.29 5.94
N LEU A 25 5.64 13.07 6.47
CA LEU A 25 4.85 12.02 5.82
C LEU A 25 3.35 12.33 5.82
N ALA A 26 2.84 12.92 6.91
CA ALA A 26 1.44 13.36 6.96
C ALA A 26 1.15 14.42 5.90
N GLY A 27 2.02 15.44 5.80
CA GLY A 27 1.90 16.48 4.76
C GLY A 27 2.03 15.93 3.35
N PHE A 28 2.98 15.03 3.10
CA PHE A 28 3.17 14.37 1.81
C PHE A 28 1.96 13.53 1.41
N GLY A 29 1.47 12.66 2.31
CA GLY A 29 0.31 11.82 2.04
C GLY A 29 -0.96 12.62 1.76
N LEU A 30 -1.20 13.68 2.54
CA LEU A 30 -2.33 14.60 2.29
C LEU A 30 -2.19 15.35 0.97
N ALA A 31 -0.98 15.79 0.60
CA ALA A 31 -0.73 16.45 -0.68
C ALA A 31 -1.09 15.54 -1.86
N LEU A 32 -0.76 14.24 -1.79
CA LEU A 32 -1.16 13.27 -2.80
C LEU A 32 -2.70 13.11 -2.86
N LEU A 33 -3.38 13.05 -1.71
CA LEU A 33 -4.84 12.94 -1.68
C LEU A 33 -5.54 14.21 -2.21
N VAL A 34 -4.97 15.39 -1.98
CA VAL A 34 -5.49 16.67 -2.54
C VAL A 34 -5.37 16.70 -4.09
N LEU A 35 -4.43 15.96 -4.67
CA LEU A 35 -4.31 15.84 -6.13
C LEU A 35 -5.34 14.87 -6.75
N VAL A 36 -6.06 14.07 -5.95
CA VAL A 36 -7.05 13.12 -6.48
C VAL A 36 -8.21 13.81 -7.21
N PRO A 37 -8.90 14.82 -6.64
CA PRO A 37 -10.01 15.48 -7.34
C PRO A 37 -9.64 16.06 -8.70
N PRO A 38 -8.55 16.86 -8.87
CA PRO A 38 -8.19 17.35 -10.19
C PRO A 38 -7.84 16.23 -11.19
N VAL A 39 -7.19 15.16 -10.75
CA VAL A 39 -6.90 14.02 -11.63
C VAL A 39 -8.17 13.26 -12.02
N VAL A 40 -9.13 13.09 -11.11
CA VAL A 40 -10.45 12.51 -11.44
C VAL A 40 -11.21 13.41 -12.41
N MET A 41 -11.13 14.73 -12.25
CA MET A 41 -11.74 15.66 -13.19
C MET A 41 -11.17 15.52 -14.61
N MET A 42 -9.87 15.21 -14.74
CA MET A 42 -9.26 14.94 -16.05
C MET A 42 -9.89 13.72 -16.75
N MET A 43 -10.45 12.76 -16.03
CA MET A 43 -11.19 11.62 -16.65
C MET A 43 -12.47 12.08 -17.38
N ALA A 44 -13.04 13.20 -16.98
CA ALA A 44 -14.22 13.76 -17.65
C ALA A 44 -13.86 14.76 -18.78
N VAL A 45 -12.70 15.41 -18.68
CA VAL A 45 -12.27 16.47 -19.62
C VAL A 45 -11.45 15.92 -20.78
N ASP A 46 -10.65 14.87 -20.53
CA ASP A 46 -9.79 14.24 -21.52
C ASP A 46 -10.52 13.06 -22.19
N PRO A 47 -10.94 13.18 -23.44
CA PRO A 47 -11.72 12.12 -24.10
C PRO A 47 -10.88 10.91 -24.55
N ARG A 48 -9.55 10.97 -24.40
CA ARG A 48 -8.67 9.90 -24.85
C ARG A 48 -8.86 8.64 -24.01
N LEU A 49 -8.82 7.50 -24.67
CA LEU A 49 -8.84 6.19 -24.04
C LEU A 49 -7.58 5.41 -24.43
N LEU A 50 -7.07 4.63 -23.50
CA LEU A 50 -6.03 3.64 -23.77
C LEU A 50 -6.60 2.54 -24.70
N PRO A 51 -5.74 1.70 -25.32
CA PRO A 51 -6.20 0.57 -26.14
C PRO A 51 -7.16 -0.38 -25.41
N THR A 52 -7.14 -0.38 -24.08
CA THR A 52 -8.06 -1.14 -23.21
C THR A 52 -9.44 -0.50 -23.03
N GLY A 53 -9.71 0.65 -23.65
CA GLY A 53 -10.94 1.41 -23.46
C GLY A 53 -11.06 2.18 -22.14
N ILE A 54 -9.97 2.25 -21.35
CA ILE A 54 -9.94 2.87 -20.03
C ILE A 54 -9.30 4.27 -20.14
N SER A 55 -9.82 5.25 -19.38
CA SER A 55 -9.18 6.57 -19.28
C SER A 55 -7.74 6.45 -18.77
N PRO A 56 -6.75 7.13 -19.40
CA PRO A 56 -5.36 7.15 -18.95
C PRO A 56 -5.23 7.73 -17.53
N TRP A 57 -6.18 8.55 -17.08
CA TRP A 57 -6.17 9.20 -15.77
C TRP A 57 -6.66 8.30 -14.61
N LEU A 58 -7.30 7.16 -14.90
CA LEU A 58 -7.75 6.24 -13.85
C LEU A 58 -6.57 5.69 -13.02
N LYS A 59 -5.45 5.38 -13.67
CA LYS A 59 -4.27 4.84 -13.00
C LYS A 59 -3.63 5.88 -12.07
N PRO A 60 -3.34 7.14 -12.50
CA PRO A 60 -2.90 8.19 -11.59
C PRO A 60 -3.82 8.36 -10.38
N ALA A 61 -5.14 8.39 -10.57
CA ALA A 61 -6.10 8.54 -9.46
C ALA A 61 -5.96 7.42 -8.42
N LYS A 62 -5.88 6.16 -8.87
CA LYS A 62 -5.69 5.00 -7.97
C LYS A 62 -4.36 5.06 -7.22
N PHE A 63 -3.27 5.42 -7.91
CA PHE A 63 -1.95 5.50 -7.28
C PHE A 63 -1.85 6.65 -6.29
N LEU A 64 -2.44 7.82 -6.57
CA LEU A 64 -2.52 8.93 -5.62
C LEU A 64 -3.20 8.52 -4.32
N VAL A 65 -4.32 7.80 -4.40
CA VAL A 65 -5.01 7.29 -3.21
C VAL A 65 -4.16 6.26 -2.48
N SER A 66 -3.63 5.26 -3.20
CA SER A 66 -2.89 4.15 -2.58
C SER A 66 -1.60 4.64 -1.92
N ILE A 67 -0.77 5.43 -2.62
CA ILE A 67 0.49 5.95 -2.08
C ILE A 67 0.22 6.99 -0.98
N GLY A 68 -0.84 7.81 -1.14
CA GLY A 68 -1.27 8.74 -0.10
C GLY A 68 -1.63 8.03 1.20
N LEU A 69 -2.44 6.96 1.12
CA LEU A 69 -2.77 6.12 2.27
C LEU A 69 -1.56 5.40 2.85
N PHE A 70 -0.66 4.90 2.02
CA PHE A 70 0.60 4.29 2.44
C PHE A 70 1.44 5.28 3.28
N ALA A 71 1.64 6.51 2.78
CA ALA A 71 2.39 7.54 3.49
C ALA A 71 1.72 7.96 4.81
N LEU A 72 0.38 8.07 4.84
CA LEU A 72 -0.38 8.38 6.06
C LEU A 72 -0.31 7.23 7.07
N THR A 73 -0.37 5.98 6.60
CA THR A 73 -0.19 4.79 7.45
C THR A 73 1.22 4.77 8.06
N ALA A 74 2.25 5.02 7.26
CA ALA A 74 3.63 5.15 7.75
C ALA A 74 3.73 6.29 8.78
N ALA A 75 3.16 7.47 8.51
CA ALA A 75 3.12 8.59 9.47
C ALA A 75 2.49 8.18 10.80
N TRP A 76 1.37 7.45 10.74
CA TRP A 76 0.68 6.93 11.93
C TRP A 76 1.56 5.97 12.72
N PHE A 77 2.24 5.06 12.04
CA PHE A 77 3.09 4.04 12.68
C PHE A 77 4.40 4.61 13.25
N PHE A 78 4.88 5.75 12.76
CA PHE A 78 5.97 6.47 13.42
C PHE A 78 5.63 6.82 14.87
N GLY A 79 4.35 7.02 15.21
CA GLY A 79 3.88 7.19 16.58
C GLY A 79 4.16 5.99 17.49
N TYR A 80 4.34 4.79 16.93
CA TYR A 80 4.64 3.55 17.65
C TYR A 80 6.13 3.28 17.86
N VAL A 81 6.99 4.11 17.28
CA VAL A 81 8.43 4.15 17.57
C VAL A 81 8.67 5.04 18.80
N ARG A 82 9.58 4.65 19.68
CA ARG A 82 10.00 5.50 20.81
C ARG A 82 10.42 6.90 20.33
N PRO A 83 10.00 7.99 20.99
CA PRO A 83 10.29 9.36 20.54
C PRO A 83 11.76 9.61 20.26
N GLN A 84 12.67 9.10 21.11
CA GLN A 84 14.12 9.25 20.97
C GLN A 84 14.72 8.54 19.76
N ARG A 85 13.94 7.66 19.11
CA ARG A 85 14.37 6.88 17.97
C ARG A 85 13.78 7.35 16.63
N ARG A 86 12.77 8.22 16.66
CA ARG A 86 12.06 8.68 15.45
C ARG A 86 12.96 9.46 14.49
N ASP A 87 14.00 10.12 15.01
CA ASP A 87 14.94 10.94 14.21
C ASP A 87 16.29 10.27 14.00
N THR A 88 16.34 8.93 14.02
CA THR A 88 17.58 8.21 13.69
C THR A 88 17.93 8.36 12.21
N ARG A 89 19.24 8.24 11.90
CA ARG A 89 19.73 8.28 10.53
C ARG A 89 19.00 7.27 9.64
N LEU A 90 18.77 6.06 10.14
CA LEU A 90 18.02 5.01 9.44
C LEU A 90 16.62 5.48 9.05
N LEU A 91 15.83 5.96 10.01
CA LEU A 91 14.45 6.38 9.74
C LEU A 91 14.37 7.66 8.88
N ARG A 92 15.32 8.59 9.01
CA ARG A 92 15.41 9.75 8.09
C ARG A 92 15.65 9.31 6.65
N TRP A 93 16.57 8.37 6.42
CA TRP A 93 16.78 7.80 5.09
C TRP A 93 15.56 7.03 4.58
N THR A 94 14.87 6.29 5.46
CA THR A 94 13.62 5.59 5.12
C THR A 94 12.54 6.56 4.64
N VAL A 95 12.34 7.66 5.35
CA VAL A 95 11.38 8.71 4.94
C VAL A 95 11.79 9.36 3.61
N GLY A 96 13.07 9.68 3.46
CA GLY A 96 13.59 10.23 2.19
C GLY A 96 13.39 9.28 1.02
N ALA A 97 13.69 7.99 1.21
CA ALA A 97 13.50 6.95 0.19
C ALA A 97 12.01 6.77 -0.18
N LEU A 98 11.11 6.77 0.82
CA LEU A 98 9.67 6.70 0.59
C LEU A 98 9.20 7.86 -0.29
N ILE A 99 9.53 9.10 0.11
CA ILE A 99 9.09 10.31 -0.61
C ILE A 99 9.67 10.32 -2.02
N LEU A 100 10.96 10.02 -2.17
CA LEU A 100 11.63 9.99 -3.48
C LEU A 100 10.98 8.95 -4.41
N ALA A 101 10.83 7.71 -3.93
CA ALA A 101 10.26 6.62 -4.72
C ALA A 101 8.80 6.91 -5.11
N ALA A 102 7.99 7.34 -4.15
CA ALA A 102 6.60 7.72 -4.39
C ALA A 102 6.46 8.90 -5.37
N SER A 103 7.31 9.92 -5.24
CA SER A 103 7.29 11.09 -6.14
C SER A 103 7.69 10.70 -7.56
N PHE A 104 8.70 9.82 -7.72
CA PHE A 104 9.12 9.32 -9.02
C PHE A 104 8.00 8.52 -9.70
N GLU A 105 7.38 7.57 -8.97
CA GLU A 105 6.22 6.80 -9.45
C GLU A 105 5.11 7.72 -9.93
N MET A 106 4.69 8.67 -9.08
CA MET A 106 3.59 9.56 -9.39
C MET A 106 3.91 10.49 -10.57
N PHE A 107 5.15 11.02 -10.63
CA PHE A 107 5.58 11.84 -11.74
C PHE A 107 5.45 11.10 -13.07
N TRP A 108 6.00 9.88 -13.16
CA TRP A 108 5.98 9.12 -14.41
C TRP A 108 4.56 8.67 -14.80
N ILE A 109 3.77 8.21 -13.83
CA ILE A 109 2.39 7.79 -14.09
C ILE A 109 1.53 8.95 -14.61
N ILE A 110 1.65 10.13 -14.01
CA ILE A 110 0.91 11.33 -14.45
C ILE A 110 1.44 11.83 -15.81
N TRP A 111 2.75 11.81 -16.01
CA TRP A 111 3.39 12.18 -17.28
C TRP A 111 2.87 11.33 -18.45
N GLN A 112 2.84 10.01 -18.28
CA GLN A 112 2.35 9.11 -19.31
C GLN A 112 0.84 9.28 -19.56
N ALA A 113 0.06 9.45 -18.49
CA ALA A 113 -1.38 9.75 -18.62
C ALA A 113 -1.63 11.04 -19.42
N ALA A 114 -0.86 12.09 -19.18
CA ALA A 114 -0.93 13.33 -19.93
C ALA A 114 -0.61 13.16 -21.42
N HIS A 115 0.17 12.15 -21.80
CA HIS A 115 0.45 11.78 -23.18
C HIS A 115 -0.54 10.73 -23.75
N GLY A 116 -1.48 10.24 -22.93
CA GLY A 116 -2.47 9.24 -23.36
C GLY A 116 -1.90 7.84 -23.61
N VAL A 117 -0.81 7.49 -22.92
CA VAL A 117 -0.11 6.19 -23.05
C VAL A 117 0.07 5.49 -21.71
N ASP A 118 0.32 4.19 -21.77
CA ASP A 118 0.57 3.39 -20.56
C ASP A 118 1.90 3.74 -19.90
N SER A 119 1.90 3.80 -18.57
CA SER A 119 3.10 4.04 -17.78
C SER A 119 3.92 2.79 -17.48
N HIS A 120 3.27 1.60 -17.48
CA HIS A 120 3.90 0.30 -17.24
C HIS A 120 3.75 -0.57 -18.48
N PHE A 121 4.68 -1.50 -18.67
CA PHE A 121 4.74 -2.40 -19.83
C PHE A 121 4.83 -1.66 -21.17
N ASN A 122 5.14 -0.38 -21.15
CA ASN A 122 5.36 0.41 -22.36
C ASN A 122 6.81 0.30 -22.80
N ASN A 123 7.05 -0.53 -23.80
CA ASN A 123 8.35 -0.76 -24.41
C ASN A 123 8.46 -0.13 -25.81
N SER A 124 7.62 0.85 -26.11
CA SER A 124 7.57 1.48 -27.45
C SER A 124 8.84 2.26 -27.82
N THR A 125 9.60 2.69 -26.81
CA THR A 125 10.88 3.37 -27.00
C THR A 125 11.91 2.90 -25.96
N PRO A 126 13.22 3.05 -26.23
CA PRO A 126 14.25 2.76 -25.22
C PRO A 126 14.08 3.52 -23.91
N LEU A 127 13.61 4.78 -23.99
CA LEU A 127 13.32 5.59 -22.81
C LEU A 127 12.18 4.97 -21.99
N ASN A 128 11.06 4.60 -22.61
CA ASN A 128 9.93 3.99 -21.92
C ASN A 128 10.33 2.66 -21.24
N SER A 129 11.12 1.82 -21.91
CA SER A 129 11.65 0.57 -21.33
C SER A 129 12.55 0.84 -20.12
N ALA A 130 13.44 1.83 -20.19
CA ALA A 130 14.31 2.21 -19.09
C ALA A 130 13.49 2.74 -17.90
N MET A 131 12.49 3.61 -18.16
CA MET A 131 11.62 4.17 -17.15
C MET A 131 10.73 3.09 -16.49
N TYR A 132 10.24 2.13 -17.27
CA TYR A 132 9.51 0.97 -16.71
C TYR A 132 10.37 0.15 -15.75
N SER A 133 11.64 -0.09 -16.11
CA SER A 133 12.59 -0.78 -15.24
C SER A 133 12.90 0.01 -13.97
N LEU A 134 13.06 1.33 -14.08
CA LEU A 134 13.23 2.22 -12.93
C LEU A 134 12.00 2.24 -12.02
N MET A 135 10.78 2.25 -12.56
CA MET A 135 9.56 2.13 -11.76
C MET A 135 9.54 0.83 -10.97
N GLY A 136 9.91 -0.30 -11.57
CA GLY A 136 10.04 -1.56 -10.85
C GLY A 136 11.02 -1.45 -9.66
N LEU A 137 12.17 -0.81 -9.86
CA LEU A 137 13.14 -0.56 -8.78
C LEU A 137 12.57 0.36 -7.69
N PHE A 138 11.93 1.47 -8.07
CA PHE A 138 11.35 2.41 -7.10
C PHE A 138 10.15 1.80 -6.35
N ALA A 139 9.34 0.96 -6.99
CA ALA A 139 8.29 0.20 -6.31
C ALA A 139 8.87 -0.76 -5.24
N LEU A 140 10.00 -1.43 -5.55
CA LEU A 140 10.73 -2.25 -4.57
C LEU A 140 11.27 -1.41 -3.41
N VAL A 141 11.86 -0.25 -3.71
CA VAL A 141 12.35 0.68 -2.68
C VAL A 141 11.20 1.18 -1.82
N LEU A 142 10.08 1.59 -2.44
CA LEU A 142 8.90 2.10 -1.73
C LEU A 142 8.36 1.07 -0.74
N THR A 143 8.13 -0.16 -1.17
CA THR A 143 7.64 -1.22 -0.28
C THR A 143 8.67 -1.64 0.76
N ALA A 144 9.98 -1.64 0.45
CA ALA A 144 11.05 -1.95 1.39
C ALA A 144 11.16 -0.93 2.54
N THR A 145 10.63 0.29 2.40
CA THR A 145 10.61 1.29 3.48
C THR A 145 9.81 0.85 4.71
N THR A 146 8.93 -0.14 4.57
CA THR A 146 8.18 -0.72 5.68
C THR A 146 9.10 -1.49 6.65
N LEU A 147 10.19 -2.10 6.17
CA LEU A 147 11.06 -2.96 6.97
C LEU A 147 11.85 -2.21 8.07
N PRO A 148 12.51 -1.06 7.81
CA PRO A 148 13.17 -0.30 8.86
C PRO A 148 12.19 0.19 9.93
N LEU A 149 10.97 0.57 9.54
CA LEU A 149 9.92 0.98 10.46
C LEU A 149 9.46 -0.21 11.32
N ALA A 150 9.21 -1.37 10.71
CA ALA A 150 8.89 -2.62 11.42
C ALA A 150 9.98 -3.00 12.42
N TRP A 151 11.25 -2.91 12.00
CA TRP A 151 12.40 -3.18 12.86
C TRP A 151 12.46 -2.29 14.09
N GLU A 152 12.29 -0.98 13.94
CA GLU A 152 12.33 -0.05 15.09
C GLU A 152 11.12 -0.25 16.02
N ILE A 153 9.93 -0.50 15.50
CA ILE A 153 8.75 -0.81 16.32
C ILE A 153 8.95 -2.14 17.07
N HIS A 154 9.49 -3.17 16.41
CA HIS A 154 9.76 -4.47 17.04
C HIS A 154 10.78 -4.36 18.17
N ARG A 155 11.91 -3.67 17.91
CA ARG A 155 13.02 -3.59 18.86
C ARG A 155 12.77 -2.59 19.98
N ARG A 156 12.04 -1.53 19.71
CA ARG A 156 11.89 -0.38 20.61
C ARG A 156 10.50 0.27 20.45
N PRO A 157 9.42 -0.46 20.81
CA PRO A 157 8.07 0.09 20.75
C PRO A 157 7.92 1.31 21.65
N ALA A 158 7.01 2.22 21.30
CA ALA A 158 6.61 3.31 22.16
C ALA A 158 6.03 2.77 23.49
N GLU A 159 6.23 3.52 24.56
CA GLU A 159 5.68 3.16 25.88
C GLU A 159 4.16 3.11 25.83
N GLY A 160 3.58 2.11 26.48
CA GLY A 160 2.13 1.88 26.51
C GLY A 160 1.56 1.22 25.27
N LEU A 161 2.35 0.94 24.22
CA LEU A 161 1.85 0.17 23.06
C LEU A 161 1.67 -1.29 23.46
N PRO A 162 0.44 -1.87 23.36
CA PRO A 162 0.22 -3.27 23.69
C PRO A 162 1.05 -4.19 22.79
N ALA A 163 1.71 -5.19 23.38
CA ALA A 163 2.66 -6.06 22.66
C ALA A 163 2.00 -6.87 21.53
N ASP A 164 0.75 -7.29 21.71
CA ASP A 164 -0.04 -7.98 20.67
C ASP A 164 -0.39 -7.06 19.50
N TYR A 165 -0.71 -5.79 19.76
CA TYR A 165 -0.96 -4.80 18.73
C TYR A 165 0.34 -4.41 18.01
N ALA A 166 1.44 -4.24 18.75
CA ALA A 166 2.77 -4.02 18.16
C ALA A 166 3.16 -5.17 17.21
N ALA A 167 2.90 -6.42 17.62
CA ALA A 167 3.13 -7.60 16.79
C ALA A 167 2.28 -7.57 15.50
N ALA A 168 1.02 -7.14 15.58
CA ALA A 168 0.14 -6.99 14.41
C ALA A 168 0.69 -5.93 13.44
N VAL A 169 1.11 -4.76 13.95
CA VAL A 169 1.72 -3.69 13.13
C VAL A 169 3.00 -4.19 12.45
N VAL A 170 3.90 -4.82 13.20
CA VAL A 170 5.14 -5.37 12.63
C VAL A 170 4.86 -6.43 11.59
N SER A 171 3.91 -7.35 11.85
CA SER A 171 3.51 -8.38 10.88
C SER A 171 2.92 -7.73 9.61
N GLY A 172 2.05 -6.73 9.76
CA GLY A 172 1.48 -6.00 8.63
C GLY A 172 2.56 -5.36 7.75
N LEU A 173 3.50 -4.64 8.35
CA LEU A 173 4.61 -3.98 7.64
C LEU A 173 5.51 -4.98 6.91
N VAL A 174 5.88 -6.10 7.57
CA VAL A 174 6.71 -7.15 6.95
C VAL A 174 5.97 -7.85 5.82
N LEU A 175 4.68 -8.17 6.02
CA LEU A 175 3.87 -8.84 5.01
C LEU A 175 3.53 -7.93 3.84
N THR A 176 3.42 -6.62 4.03
CA THR A 176 3.32 -5.64 2.94
C THR A 176 4.52 -5.78 2.00
N TRP A 177 5.73 -5.84 2.54
CA TRP A 177 6.91 -6.07 1.71
C TRP A 177 6.92 -7.47 1.06
N LEU A 178 6.71 -8.53 1.85
CA LEU A 178 6.80 -9.90 1.34
C LEU A 178 5.73 -10.23 0.29
N LEU A 179 4.47 -10.01 0.63
CA LEU A 179 3.35 -10.40 -0.22
C LEU A 179 3.12 -9.40 -1.35
N GLY A 180 3.20 -8.09 -1.05
CA GLY A 180 3.04 -7.04 -2.03
C GLY A 180 4.14 -7.06 -3.08
N THR A 181 5.40 -7.12 -2.64
CA THR A 181 6.55 -7.23 -3.54
C THR A 181 6.52 -8.55 -4.32
N GLY A 182 6.26 -9.68 -3.64
CA GLY A 182 6.19 -10.99 -4.29
C GLY A 182 5.17 -11.04 -5.42
N ALA A 183 3.95 -10.60 -5.17
CA ALA A 183 2.92 -10.51 -6.22
C ALA A 183 3.27 -9.47 -7.31
N GLY A 184 3.87 -8.34 -6.92
CA GLY A 184 4.36 -7.33 -7.86
C GLY A 184 5.45 -7.86 -8.79
N MET A 185 6.37 -8.67 -8.29
CA MET A 185 7.40 -9.33 -9.11
C MET A 185 6.78 -10.34 -10.08
N VAL A 186 5.76 -11.10 -9.65
CA VAL A 186 5.02 -11.99 -10.56
C VAL A 186 4.40 -11.20 -11.70
N ILE A 187 3.78 -10.04 -11.44
CA ILE A 187 3.25 -9.15 -12.47
C ILE A 187 4.36 -8.66 -13.41
N GLY A 188 5.47 -8.18 -12.84
CA GLY A 188 6.59 -7.60 -13.60
C GLY A 188 7.27 -8.62 -14.50
N PHE A 189 7.62 -9.79 -13.99
CA PHE A 189 8.26 -10.86 -14.78
C PHE A 189 7.31 -11.60 -15.71
N GLY A 190 6.01 -11.65 -15.36
CA GLY A 190 4.99 -12.25 -16.20
C GLY A 190 4.59 -11.41 -17.42
N GLY A 191 5.13 -10.19 -17.54
CA GLY A 191 4.81 -9.28 -18.65
C GLY A 191 3.43 -8.64 -18.55
N GLY A 192 2.73 -8.81 -17.42
CA GLY A 192 1.40 -8.23 -17.17
C GLY A 192 0.68 -8.86 -15.97
N PRO A 193 -0.44 -8.28 -15.59
CA PRO A 193 -1.20 -8.75 -14.43
C PRO A 193 -2.14 -9.91 -14.73
N THR A 194 -2.48 -10.13 -16.01
CA THR A 194 -3.49 -11.12 -16.45
C THR A 194 -2.82 -12.46 -16.76
N VAL A 195 -3.47 -13.55 -16.35
CA VAL A 195 -3.08 -14.93 -16.66
C VAL A 195 -4.25 -15.63 -17.37
N GLY A 196 -3.99 -16.15 -18.56
CA GLY A 196 -5.02 -16.78 -19.41
C GLY A 196 -5.82 -15.77 -20.22
N ALA A 197 -7.14 -15.92 -20.28
CA ALA A 197 -8.01 -15.11 -21.12
C ALA A 197 -8.10 -13.65 -20.63
N GLU A 198 -8.00 -12.70 -21.54
CA GLU A 198 -8.28 -11.28 -21.30
C GLU A 198 -9.70 -10.93 -21.76
N GLY A 199 -10.37 -10.04 -21.04
CA GLY A 199 -11.70 -9.59 -21.40
C GLY A 199 -12.28 -8.58 -20.43
N ASP A 200 -13.59 -8.71 -20.14
CA ASP A 200 -14.30 -7.79 -19.25
C ASP A 200 -13.59 -7.62 -17.91
N SER A 201 -13.63 -6.43 -17.38
CA SER A 201 -12.97 -6.09 -16.11
C SER A 201 -13.89 -5.34 -15.16
N LEU A 202 -13.66 -5.50 -13.87
CA LEU A 202 -14.43 -4.76 -12.86
C LEU A 202 -14.24 -3.24 -13.03
N PRO A 203 -15.33 -2.48 -13.04
CA PRO A 203 -15.25 -1.02 -13.07
C PRO A 203 -14.35 -0.49 -11.96
N VAL A 204 -13.60 0.56 -12.22
CA VAL A 204 -12.66 1.23 -11.32
C VAL A 204 -11.47 0.34 -10.92
N LEU A 205 -11.68 -0.88 -10.43
CA LEU A 205 -10.60 -1.79 -10.01
C LEU A 205 -9.81 -2.29 -11.21
N GLY A 206 -10.48 -2.52 -12.33
CA GLY A 206 -9.87 -3.04 -13.57
C GLY A 206 -9.44 -4.50 -13.46
N TRP A 207 -9.95 -5.26 -12.47
CA TRP A 207 -9.64 -6.68 -12.33
C TRP A 207 -10.33 -7.50 -13.41
N ASN A 208 -9.59 -8.37 -14.07
CA ASN A 208 -10.08 -9.23 -15.15
C ASN A 208 -11.11 -10.23 -14.62
N ARG A 209 -12.19 -10.43 -15.39
CA ARG A 209 -13.32 -11.31 -15.05
C ARG A 209 -13.38 -12.60 -15.88
N LEU A 210 -12.50 -12.74 -16.87
CA LEU A 210 -12.42 -13.94 -17.72
C LEU A 210 -11.24 -14.83 -17.39
N GLY A 211 -10.09 -14.23 -17.04
CA GLY A 211 -8.89 -14.94 -16.63
C GLY A 211 -8.41 -14.54 -15.25
N GLY A 212 -7.30 -15.12 -14.80
CA GLY A 212 -6.68 -14.76 -13.53
C GLY A 212 -6.14 -13.33 -13.54
N ASP A 213 -6.17 -12.68 -12.37
CA ASP A 213 -5.63 -11.33 -12.20
C ASP A 213 -4.78 -11.24 -10.93
N VAL A 214 -3.45 -11.16 -11.12
CA VAL A 214 -2.47 -11.12 -10.02
C VAL A 214 -2.56 -9.82 -9.23
N ARG A 215 -3.19 -8.75 -9.79
CA ARG A 215 -3.38 -7.48 -9.07
C ARG A 215 -4.21 -7.65 -7.80
N VAL A 216 -5.08 -8.66 -7.74
CA VAL A 216 -5.87 -8.93 -6.53
C VAL A 216 -4.97 -9.35 -5.36
N ALA A 217 -4.06 -10.30 -5.61
CA ALA A 217 -3.10 -10.74 -4.61
C ALA A 217 -2.10 -9.62 -4.25
N HIS A 218 -1.68 -8.84 -5.26
CA HIS A 218 -0.83 -7.67 -5.04
C HIS A 218 -1.53 -6.63 -4.17
N PHE A 219 -2.80 -6.32 -4.43
CA PHE A 219 -3.60 -5.41 -3.63
C PHE A 219 -3.69 -5.88 -2.17
N LEU A 220 -4.05 -7.13 -1.92
CA LEU A 220 -4.04 -7.69 -0.58
C LEU A 220 -2.64 -7.56 0.04
N GLY A 221 -1.59 -7.91 -0.70
CA GLY A 221 -0.22 -7.82 -0.22
C GLY A 221 0.15 -6.43 0.27
N ILE A 222 -0.04 -5.38 -0.55
CA ILE A 222 0.34 -4.01 -0.21
C ILE A 222 -0.53 -3.39 0.90
N HIS A 223 -1.73 -3.94 1.17
CA HIS A 223 -2.63 -3.48 2.22
C HIS A 223 -2.54 -4.28 3.52
N ALA A 224 -1.59 -5.20 3.66
CA ALA A 224 -1.39 -5.96 4.89
C ALA A 224 -1.09 -5.05 6.09
N GLU A 225 -0.35 -3.95 5.88
CA GLU A 225 -0.02 -2.98 6.93
C GLU A 225 -1.24 -2.22 7.47
N GLN A 226 -2.32 -2.09 6.69
CA GLN A 226 -3.57 -1.49 7.16
C GLN A 226 -4.51 -2.54 7.76
N LEU A 227 -4.72 -3.65 7.05
CA LEU A 227 -5.78 -4.61 7.38
C LEU A 227 -5.43 -5.45 8.62
N ILE A 228 -4.17 -5.86 8.80
CA ILE A 228 -3.77 -6.67 9.96
C ILE A 228 -3.86 -5.87 11.27
N PRO A 229 -3.32 -4.64 11.39
CA PRO A 229 -3.50 -3.83 12.59
C PRO A 229 -4.95 -3.41 12.83
N ALA A 230 -5.72 -3.14 11.78
CA ALA A 230 -7.15 -2.85 11.91
C ALA A 230 -7.90 -4.05 12.51
N GLY A 231 -7.66 -5.27 12.02
CA GLY A 231 -8.22 -6.49 12.60
C GLY A 231 -7.80 -6.69 14.06
N ALA A 232 -6.53 -6.41 14.40
CA ALA A 232 -6.04 -6.50 15.76
C ALA A 232 -6.71 -5.47 16.70
N ALA A 233 -7.06 -4.29 16.21
CA ALA A 233 -7.78 -3.27 16.98
C ALA A 233 -9.20 -3.73 17.34
N LEU A 234 -9.89 -4.46 16.43
CA LEU A 234 -11.26 -4.96 16.65
C LEU A 234 -11.33 -5.99 17.79
N VAL A 235 -10.26 -6.70 18.08
CA VAL A 235 -10.21 -7.70 19.14
C VAL A 235 -9.72 -7.12 20.49
N GLY A 236 -9.56 -5.82 20.60
CA GLY A 236 -9.03 -5.12 21.78
C GLY A 236 -9.81 -5.37 23.09
N GLY A 237 -11.10 -5.72 23.02
CA GLY A 237 -11.94 -6.01 24.18
C GLY A 237 -11.73 -7.38 24.83
N PHE A 238 -10.98 -8.30 24.19
CA PHE A 238 -10.70 -9.63 24.75
C PHE A 238 -9.52 -9.63 25.73
N THR A 239 -9.37 -10.73 26.49
CA THR A 239 -8.20 -10.94 27.35
C THR A 239 -6.92 -11.03 26.52
N LEU A 240 -5.76 -10.68 27.09
CA LEU A 240 -4.48 -10.68 26.38
C LEU A 240 -4.16 -12.04 25.71
N ALA A 241 -4.47 -13.16 26.38
CA ALA A 241 -4.23 -14.50 25.84
C ALA A 241 -5.09 -14.76 24.60
N VAL A 242 -6.36 -14.35 24.62
CA VAL A 242 -7.30 -14.49 23.49
C VAL A 242 -6.86 -13.56 22.34
N ARG A 243 -6.54 -12.30 22.63
CA ARG A 243 -6.07 -11.34 21.62
C ARG A 243 -4.83 -11.87 20.87
N ARG A 244 -3.81 -12.36 21.58
CA ARG A 244 -2.61 -12.93 20.97
C ARG A 244 -2.93 -14.07 20.01
N ARG A 245 -3.84 -14.97 20.40
CA ARG A 245 -4.26 -16.08 19.54
C ARG A 245 -5.04 -15.59 18.32
N LEU A 246 -5.96 -14.63 18.50
CA LEU A 246 -6.75 -14.08 17.41
C LEU A 246 -5.87 -13.29 16.42
N VAL A 247 -4.92 -12.49 16.91
CA VAL A 247 -3.96 -11.79 16.05
C VAL A 247 -3.10 -12.77 15.25
N ALA A 248 -2.55 -13.80 15.92
CA ALA A 248 -1.74 -14.82 15.23
C ALA A 248 -2.57 -15.57 14.18
N ALA A 249 -3.77 -16.03 14.54
CA ALA A 249 -4.67 -16.69 13.60
C ALA A 249 -5.06 -15.77 12.42
N GLY A 250 -5.34 -14.51 12.70
CA GLY A 250 -5.66 -13.50 11.68
C GLY A 250 -4.50 -13.28 10.70
N VAL A 251 -3.26 -13.20 11.19
CA VAL A 251 -2.07 -13.10 10.34
C VAL A 251 -1.92 -14.33 9.45
N VAL A 252 -2.05 -15.53 10.02
CA VAL A 252 -1.98 -16.79 9.24
C VAL A 252 -3.09 -16.86 8.20
N ALA A 253 -4.32 -16.53 8.58
CA ALA A 253 -5.46 -16.50 7.66
C ALA A 253 -5.24 -15.48 6.52
N TYR A 254 -4.72 -14.29 6.84
CA TYR A 254 -4.41 -13.28 5.83
C TYR A 254 -3.40 -13.76 4.80
N VAL A 255 -2.30 -14.36 5.25
CA VAL A 255 -1.29 -14.97 4.37
C VAL A 255 -1.92 -16.07 3.52
N ALA A 256 -2.68 -16.99 4.14
CA ALA A 256 -3.33 -18.09 3.43
C ALA A 256 -4.30 -17.59 2.35
N VAL A 257 -5.12 -16.60 2.66
CA VAL A 257 -6.06 -15.99 1.69
C VAL A 257 -5.30 -15.31 0.55
N THR A 258 -4.26 -14.52 0.85
CA THR A 258 -3.48 -13.84 -0.19
C THR A 258 -2.79 -14.83 -1.12
N LEU A 259 -2.21 -15.90 -0.58
CA LEU A 259 -1.57 -16.96 -1.37
C LEU A 259 -2.60 -17.79 -2.17
N ALA A 260 -3.77 -18.05 -1.60
CA ALA A 260 -4.86 -18.75 -2.30
C ALA A 260 -5.35 -17.93 -3.51
N VAL A 261 -5.55 -16.62 -3.33
CA VAL A 261 -5.92 -15.69 -4.40
C VAL A 261 -4.82 -15.59 -5.47
N LEU A 262 -3.55 -15.55 -5.06
CA LEU A 262 -2.42 -15.58 -5.99
C LEU A 262 -2.43 -16.89 -6.82
N ASN A 263 -2.57 -18.02 -6.16
CA ASN A 263 -2.59 -19.34 -6.82
C ASN A 263 -3.81 -19.46 -7.77
N GLN A 264 -4.98 -18.96 -7.36
CA GLN A 264 -6.17 -18.89 -8.22
C GLN A 264 -5.90 -18.05 -9.47
N ALA A 265 -5.28 -16.87 -9.32
CA ALA A 265 -4.92 -16.02 -10.45
C ALA A 265 -3.91 -16.71 -11.39
N LEU A 266 -2.87 -17.35 -10.84
CA LEU A 266 -1.87 -18.10 -11.62
C LEU A 266 -2.47 -19.31 -12.36
N ALA A 267 -3.57 -19.88 -11.85
CA ALA A 267 -4.33 -20.92 -12.54
C ALA A 267 -5.27 -20.38 -13.64
N GLY A 268 -5.19 -19.08 -13.97
CA GLY A 268 -6.02 -18.45 -14.99
C GLY A 268 -7.48 -18.28 -14.58
N ARG A 269 -7.80 -18.30 -13.29
CA ARG A 269 -9.18 -18.22 -12.77
C ARG A 269 -9.44 -16.84 -12.19
N PRO A 270 -10.52 -16.14 -12.63
CA PRO A 270 -10.88 -14.84 -12.08
C PRO A 270 -11.36 -14.96 -10.63
N LEU A 271 -11.16 -13.90 -9.82
CA LEU A 271 -11.73 -13.85 -8.47
C LEU A 271 -13.25 -13.68 -8.52
N ILE A 272 -13.73 -12.84 -9.43
CA ILE A 272 -15.15 -12.57 -9.66
C ILE A 272 -15.44 -12.83 -11.15
N PRO A 273 -16.08 -13.94 -11.51
CA PRO A 273 -16.42 -14.25 -12.89
C PRO A 273 -17.40 -13.23 -13.51
N ALA A 274 -17.42 -13.20 -14.85
CA ALA A 274 -18.34 -12.36 -15.65
C ALA A 274 -19.80 -12.80 -15.47
#